data_b27add37fb8cd553cf166e89601dbab0
#
_entry.id   b27add37fb8cd553cf166e89601dbab0
#
_cell.length_a   1.000
_cell.length_b   1.000
_cell.length_c   1.000
_cell.angle_alpha   90.00
_cell.angle_beta   90.00
_cell.angle_gamma   90.00
#
_symmetry.space_group_name_H-M   'P 1'
#
loop_
_entity.id
_entity.type
_entity.pdbx_description
1 polymer ?
#
loop_
_entity_poly.entity_id
_entity_poly.type
_entity_poly.pdbx_seq_one_letter_code
_entity_poly.pdbx_strand_id
1 'polypeptide(L)'
;TIKDVLGTFSTSFATSGASRSTNLAVGAGKINGHVLMPGEVLSGYECMHPFSLENGYKTATAYENGRSVDSIGGGVCQISTTLYNASLYAELEIVQRQNHSMSVSYVKPSMDAAIAGTYKDLKVKNPYDTPIYVEGYTKGKTLTFTIYGKETRPSNRTLAFESETLSTTPSPTQEIQDPSLPAGKRVKVESGHTGLKSKLYKCVYVGGQLQERTLLNSDTYNASKTVYRVGTGVAAPAETTPVAPAAPAETEAAAPAETAAPETQAPETAAPETAG
;
A
#
# COMPACT_ATOMS: atom_id res chain seq x y z
N THR A 1 -14.39 11.77 -29.85
CA THR A 1 -14.55 10.32 -29.67
C THR A 1 -13.63 9.88 -28.55
N ILE A 2 -14.19 9.22 -27.54
CA ILE A 2 -13.44 8.63 -26.41
C ILE A 2 -12.93 7.27 -26.87
N LYS A 3 -11.63 7.12 -27.15
CA LYS A 3 -11.06 5.86 -27.66
C LYS A 3 -9.62 5.59 -27.22
N ASP A 4 -8.89 6.62 -26.82
CA ASP A 4 -7.49 6.52 -26.51
C ASP A 4 -7.31 6.45 -24.97
N VAL A 5 -6.32 5.69 -24.49
CA VAL A 5 -5.93 5.70 -23.07
C VAL A 5 -5.07 6.94 -22.82
N LEU A 6 -5.58 7.88 -22.02
CA LEU A 6 -4.83 9.07 -21.62
C LEU A 6 -3.93 8.80 -20.40
N GLY A 7 -4.39 7.96 -19.47
CA GLY A 7 -3.62 7.59 -18.29
C GLY A 7 -4.21 6.38 -17.59
N THR A 8 -3.36 5.56 -17.01
CA THR A 8 -3.77 4.40 -16.22
C THR A 8 -2.85 4.23 -15.01
N PHE A 9 -3.41 3.74 -13.92
CA PHE A 9 -2.64 3.40 -12.72
C PHE A 9 -3.30 2.27 -11.95
N SER A 10 -2.47 1.47 -11.28
CA SER A 10 -2.94 0.34 -10.48
C SER A 10 -2.24 0.28 -9.14
N THR A 11 -2.97 -0.16 -8.11
CA THR A 11 -2.41 -0.45 -6.79
C THR A 11 -2.80 -1.85 -6.33
N SER A 12 -1.86 -2.53 -5.65
CA SER A 12 -2.12 -3.85 -5.08
C SER A 12 -2.78 -3.74 -3.70
N PHE A 13 -3.71 -4.65 -3.42
CA PHE A 13 -4.29 -4.88 -2.10
C PHE A 13 -4.22 -6.37 -1.71
N ALA A 14 -3.14 -7.04 -2.09
CA ALA A 14 -2.94 -8.48 -1.91
C ALA A 14 -3.14 -8.93 -0.46
N THR A 15 -2.69 -8.14 0.52
CA THR A 15 -2.78 -8.41 1.96
C THR A 15 -4.15 -8.09 2.57
N SER A 16 -5.09 -7.54 1.80
CA SER A 16 -6.40 -7.13 2.33
C SER A 16 -7.35 -8.30 2.52
N GLY A 17 -8.04 -8.31 3.66
CA GLY A 17 -9.14 -9.25 3.94
C GLY A 17 -10.36 -9.02 3.03
N ALA A 18 -11.36 -9.91 3.16
CA ALA A 18 -12.56 -9.90 2.31
C ALA A 18 -13.36 -8.58 2.40
N SER A 19 -13.61 -8.07 3.61
CA SER A 19 -14.37 -6.82 3.81
C SER A 19 -13.72 -5.63 3.10
N ARG A 20 -12.40 -5.45 3.28
CA ARG A 20 -11.67 -4.37 2.62
C ARG A 20 -11.66 -4.55 1.08
N SER A 21 -11.52 -5.78 0.61
CA SER A 21 -11.60 -6.08 -0.83
C SER A 21 -12.97 -5.73 -1.41
N THR A 22 -14.05 -6.02 -0.68
CA THR A 22 -15.42 -5.61 -1.05
C THR A 22 -15.53 -4.09 -1.14
N ASN A 23 -15.02 -3.35 -0.14
CA ASN A 23 -15.04 -1.88 -0.15
C ASN A 23 -14.33 -1.29 -1.37
N LEU A 24 -13.18 -1.85 -1.75
CA LEU A 24 -12.44 -1.41 -2.93
C LEU A 24 -13.24 -1.65 -4.21
N ALA A 25 -13.89 -2.81 -4.34
CA ALA A 25 -14.72 -3.11 -5.50
C ALA A 25 -15.96 -2.22 -5.57
N VAL A 26 -16.66 -2.00 -4.45
CA VAL A 26 -17.83 -1.13 -4.36
C VAL A 26 -17.48 0.31 -4.73
N GLY A 27 -16.46 0.88 -4.09
CA GLY A 27 -16.11 2.28 -4.35
C GLY A 27 -15.52 2.51 -5.74
N ALA A 28 -14.73 1.57 -6.27
CA ALA A 28 -14.27 1.64 -7.67
C ALA A 28 -15.45 1.57 -8.64
N GLY A 29 -16.42 0.67 -8.40
CA GLY A 29 -17.63 0.55 -9.21
C GLY A 29 -18.51 1.81 -9.19
N LYS A 30 -18.52 2.55 -8.08
CA LYS A 30 -19.27 3.83 -7.98
C LYS A 30 -18.61 4.97 -8.80
N ILE A 31 -17.31 4.94 -8.98
CA ILE A 31 -16.58 5.90 -9.82
C ILE A 31 -16.57 5.46 -11.29
N ASN A 32 -16.63 4.16 -11.53
CA ASN A 32 -16.62 3.60 -12.88
C ASN A 32 -17.80 4.10 -13.72
N GLY A 33 -17.53 4.44 -14.96
CA GLY A 33 -18.58 4.84 -15.91
C GLY A 33 -18.82 6.35 -15.99
N HIS A 34 -18.14 7.16 -15.18
CA HIS A 34 -18.31 8.61 -15.25
C HIS A 34 -17.70 9.17 -16.55
N VAL A 35 -18.51 9.98 -17.24
CA VAL A 35 -18.08 10.81 -18.35
C VAL A 35 -18.01 12.25 -17.87
N LEU A 36 -16.84 12.89 -18.02
CA LEU A 36 -16.65 14.29 -17.65
C LEU A 36 -16.55 15.13 -18.94
N MET A 37 -17.47 16.06 -19.09
CA MET A 37 -17.43 17.05 -20.15
C MET A 37 -16.28 18.04 -19.92
N PRO A 38 -15.87 18.82 -20.93
CA PRO A 38 -14.87 19.86 -20.77
C PRO A 38 -15.17 20.78 -19.58
N GLY A 39 -14.20 20.94 -18.68
CA GLY A 39 -14.32 21.76 -17.48
C GLY A 39 -15.07 21.15 -16.31
N GLU A 40 -15.70 19.99 -16.47
CA GLU A 40 -16.39 19.31 -15.36
C GLU A 40 -15.40 18.71 -14.32
N VAL A 41 -15.86 18.69 -13.06
CA VAL A 41 -15.11 18.22 -11.90
C VAL A 41 -15.75 16.96 -11.35
N LEU A 42 -14.96 15.91 -11.14
CA LEU A 42 -15.33 14.72 -10.41
C LEU A 42 -14.79 14.82 -8.97
N SER A 43 -15.66 14.61 -7.98
CA SER A 43 -15.33 14.45 -6.57
C SER A 43 -15.30 12.97 -6.22
N GLY A 44 -14.15 12.49 -5.73
CA GLY A 44 -14.03 11.11 -5.28
C GLY A 44 -14.92 10.80 -4.09
N TYR A 45 -15.04 11.75 -3.14
CA TYR A 45 -15.94 11.62 -2.00
C TYR A 45 -17.41 11.51 -2.43
N GLU A 46 -17.90 12.44 -3.23
CA GLU A 46 -19.29 12.46 -3.65
C GLU A 46 -19.68 11.22 -4.47
N CYS A 47 -18.79 10.73 -5.34
CA CYS A 47 -19.05 9.49 -6.08
C CYS A 47 -19.20 8.27 -5.17
N MET A 48 -18.38 8.17 -4.11
CA MET A 48 -18.33 6.98 -3.26
C MET A 48 -19.30 7.03 -2.08
N HIS A 49 -19.65 8.23 -1.60
CA HIS A 49 -20.56 8.44 -0.47
C HIS A 49 -22.02 8.03 -0.79
N PRO A 50 -22.84 7.67 0.22
CA PRO A 50 -22.48 7.45 1.62
C PRO A 50 -21.82 6.08 1.86
N PHE A 51 -20.85 6.08 2.80
CA PHE A 51 -20.17 4.86 3.24
C PHE A 51 -21.04 4.13 4.25
N SER A 52 -21.95 3.26 3.79
CA SER A 52 -22.89 2.53 4.62
C SER A 52 -23.01 1.07 4.20
N LEU A 53 -23.52 0.22 5.11
CA LEU A 53 -23.78 -1.19 4.81
C LEU A 53 -24.82 -1.35 3.69
N GLU A 54 -25.81 -0.48 3.62
CA GLU A 54 -26.85 -0.44 2.59
C GLU A 54 -26.28 -0.19 1.20
N ASN A 55 -25.22 0.62 1.12
CA ASN A 55 -24.49 0.89 -0.12
C ASN A 55 -23.44 -0.17 -0.47
N GLY A 56 -23.45 -1.30 0.24
CA GLY A 56 -22.59 -2.46 -0.02
C GLY A 56 -21.23 -2.40 0.64
N TYR A 57 -20.89 -1.32 1.38
CA TYR A 57 -19.65 -1.26 2.14
C TYR A 57 -19.69 -2.19 3.36
N LYS A 58 -18.53 -2.56 3.84
CA LYS A 58 -18.31 -3.43 5.00
C LYS A 58 -17.42 -2.73 6.02
N THR A 59 -17.53 -3.15 7.27
CA THR A 59 -16.56 -2.76 8.30
C THR A 59 -15.21 -3.38 7.97
N ALA A 60 -14.19 -2.55 7.91
CA ALA A 60 -12.81 -2.94 7.66
C ALA A 60 -11.87 -1.94 8.32
N THR A 61 -10.62 -2.34 8.51
CA THR A 61 -9.61 -1.50 9.13
C THR A 61 -9.35 -0.24 8.31
N ALA A 62 -9.43 0.91 8.97
CA ALA A 62 -9.06 2.24 8.49
C ALA A 62 -8.01 2.86 9.42
N TYR A 63 -7.36 3.93 8.96
CA TYR A 63 -6.44 4.71 9.79
C TYR A 63 -7.10 6.03 10.17
N GLU A 64 -7.34 6.22 11.47
CA GLU A 64 -7.89 7.46 12.04
C GLU A 64 -6.99 7.94 13.17
N ASN A 65 -6.63 9.23 13.15
CA ASN A 65 -5.83 9.88 14.20
C ASN A 65 -4.55 9.11 14.58
N GLY A 66 -3.90 8.48 13.59
CA GLY A 66 -2.66 7.74 13.84
C GLY A 66 -2.83 6.33 14.39
N ARG A 67 -4.07 5.82 14.44
CA ARG A 67 -4.41 4.48 14.93
C ARG A 67 -5.18 3.68 13.89
N SER A 68 -5.06 2.37 14.01
CA SER A 68 -5.87 1.42 13.25
C SER A 68 -7.22 1.25 13.96
N VAL A 69 -8.31 1.56 13.25
CA VAL A 69 -9.69 1.46 13.76
C VAL A 69 -10.55 0.72 12.74
N ASP A 70 -11.58 0.04 13.21
CA ASP A 70 -12.57 -0.56 12.34
C ASP A 70 -13.64 0.47 11.98
N SER A 71 -13.78 0.74 10.68
CA SER A 71 -14.72 1.72 10.13
C SER A 71 -15.41 1.18 8.89
N ILE A 72 -16.67 1.61 8.65
CA ILE A 72 -17.38 1.27 7.41
C ILE A 72 -16.70 2.01 6.26
N GLY A 73 -16.38 1.30 5.17
CA GLY A 73 -15.69 1.85 4.02
C GLY A 73 -14.16 1.86 4.16
N GLY A 74 -13.58 1.16 5.15
CA GLY A 74 -12.12 1.02 5.24
C GLY A 74 -11.53 0.56 3.90
N GLY A 75 -10.59 1.37 3.34
CA GLY A 75 -9.99 1.18 2.03
C GLY A 75 -10.26 2.28 0.99
N VAL A 76 -11.27 3.15 1.19
CA VAL A 76 -11.65 4.19 0.21
C VAL A 76 -10.52 5.15 -0.18
N CYS A 77 -9.59 5.42 0.73
CA CYS A 77 -8.40 6.22 0.42
C CYS A 77 -7.47 5.55 -0.62
N GLN A 78 -7.46 4.22 -0.74
CA GLN A 78 -6.72 3.57 -1.80
C GLN A 78 -7.39 3.77 -3.16
N ILE A 79 -8.72 3.89 -3.18
CA ILE A 79 -9.49 4.18 -4.40
C ILE A 79 -9.13 5.58 -4.90
N SER A 80 -9.24 6.59 -4.03
CA SER A 80 -8.87 7.98 -4.40
C SER A 80 -7.40 8.10 -4.79
N THR A 81 -6.49 7.40 -4.11
CA THR A 81 -5.06 7.38 -4.46
C THR A 81 -4.82 6.78 -5.84
N THR A 82 -5.51 5.68 -6.18
CA THR A 82 -5.33 5.04 -7.49
C THR A 82 -5.89 5.93 -8.60
N LEU A 83 -7.06 6.52 -8.39
CA LEU A 83 -7.66 7.50 -9.31
C LEU A 83 -6.78 8.74 -9.46
N TYR A 84 -6.22 9.27 -8.36
CA TYR A 84 -5.31 10.41 -8.37
C TYR A 84 -4.12 10.17 -9.31
N ASN A 85 -3.46 9.03 -9.18
CA ASN A 85 -2.31 8.72 -10.04
C ASN A 85 -2.72 8.49 -11.49
N ALA A 86 -3.84 7.81 -11.77
CA ALA A 86 -4.36 7.70 -13.13
C ALA A 86 -4.66 9.09 -13.73
N SER A 87 -5.19 10.01 -12.92
CA SER A 87 -5.45 11.40 -13.30
C SER A 87 -4.17 12.18 -13.58
N LEU A 88 -3.09 11.96 -12.82
CA LEU A 88 -1.78 12.55 -13.09
C LEU A 88 -1.22 12.10 -14.44
N TYR A 89 -1.30 10.78 -14.75
CA TYR A 89 -0.86 10.25 -16.05
C TYR A 89 -1.73 10.73 -17.20
N ALA A 90 -3.02 10.94 -16.96
CA ALA A 90 -3.95 11.55 -17.91
C ALA A 90 -3.83 13.08 -17.97
N GLU A 91 -2.96 13.69 -17.17
CA GLU A 91 -2.77 15.14 -17.06
C GLU A 91 -4.06 15.93 -16.79
N LEU A 92 -4.96 15.35 -15.97
CA LEU A 92 -6.13 16.06 -15.48
C LEU A 92 -5.71 17.17 -14.49
N GLU A 93 -6.50 18.22 -14.39
CA GLU A 93 -6.29 19.26 -13.38
C GLU A 93 -6.68 18.73 -12.00
N ILE A 94 -5.77 18.76 -11.05
CA ILE A 94 -6.02 18.38 -9.66
C ILE A 94 -6.55 19.59 -8.89
N VAL A 95 -7.86 19.65 -8.70
CA VAL A 95 -8.54 20.78 -8.02
C VAL A 95 -8.41 20.69 -6.51
N GLN A 96 -8.44 19.47 -5.97
CA GLN A 96 -8.28 19.22 -4.54
C GLN A 96 -7.58 17.88 -4.31
N ARG A 97 -6.59 17.88 -3.44
CA ARG A 97 -5.90 16.69 -2.95
C ARG A 97 -5.22 16.99 -1.62
N GLN A 98 -5.30 16.08 -0.66
CA GLN A 98 -4.49 16.09 0.56
C GLN A 98 -3.85 14.72 0.76
N ASN A 99 -2.63 14.72 1.33
CA ASN A 99 -1.98 13.49 1.75
C ASN A 99 -2.59 12.92 3.04
N HIS A 100 -2.30 11.65 3.30
CA HIS A 100 -2.59 11.05 4.60
C HIS A 100 -1.72 11.67 5.69
N SER A 101 -2.19 11.59 6.94
CA SER A 101 -1.38 12.00 8.10
C SER A 101 -0.15 11.11 8.33
N MET A 102 -0.18 9.85 7.89
CA MET A 102 0.91 8.88 7.92
C MET A 102 1.11 8.28 6.53
N SER A 103 2.34 7.84 6.23
CA SER A 103 2.64 7.22 4.94
C SER A 103 1.87 5.91 4.75
N VAL A 104 1.42 5.67 3.52
CA VAL A 104 0.75 4.44 3.10
C VAL A 104 1.73 3.55 2.33
N SER A 105 1.47 2.24 2.29
CA SER A 105 2.41 1.27 1.70
C SER A 105 2.14 0.93 0.24
N TYR A 106 0.97 1.30 -0.31
CA TYR A 106 0.55 0.91 -1.65
C TYR A 106 0.97 1.89 -2.76
N VAL A 107 1.55 3.05 -2.39
CA VAL A 107 2.21 4.01 -3.30
C VAL A 107 3.44 4.61 -2.63
N LYS A 108 4.31 5.26 -3.41
CA LYS A 108 5.42 6.05 -2.88
C LYS A 108 4.89 7.32 -2.18
N PRO A 109 5.67 7.90 -1.24
CA PRO A 109 5.29 9.16 -0.59
C PRO A 109 4.94 10.27 -1.60
N SER A 110 4.01 11.14 -1.24
CA SER A 110 3.43 12.22 -2.05
C SER A 110 2.64 11.78 -3.29
N MET A 111 2.47 10.47 -3.51
CA MET A 111 1.60 9.91 -4.55
C MET A 111 0.22 9.48 -4.00
N ASP A 112 -0.06 9.70 -2.73
CA ASP A 112 -1.33 9.35 -2.10
C ASP A 112 -2.34 10.50 -2.14
N ALA A 113 -3.62 10.16 -2.02
CA ALA A 113 -4.74 11.09 -1.87
C ALA A 113 -5.71 10.56 -0.83
N ALA A 114 -5.85 11.27 0.29
CA ALA A 114 -6.73 10.88 1.39
C ALA A 114 -8.17 11.37 1.18
N ILE A 115 -9.13 10.59 1.66
CA ILE A 115 -10.55 10.96 1.78
C ILE A 115 -10.91 11.00 3.26
N ALA A 116 -11.48 12.14 3.72
CA ALA A 116 -12.07 12.29 5.04
C ALA A 116 -13.16 13.38 4.99
N GLY A 117 -14.37 12.98 4.62
CA GLY A 117 -15.46 13.92 4.33
C GLY A 117 -15.13 14.87 3.19
N THR A 118 -15.79 16.00 3.17
CA THR A 118 -15.62 17.03 2.12
C THR A 118 -14.36 17.86 2.30
N TYR A 119 -13.78 17.87 3.52
CA TYR A 119 -12.57 18.68 3.79
C TYR A 119 -11.28 18.01 3.29
N LYS A 120 -11.25 16.67 3.19
CA LYS A 120 -10.22 15.92 2.46
C LYS A 120 -10.88 15.12 1.36
N ASP A 121 -10.79 15.62 0.16
CA ASP A 121 -11.34 15.00 -1.03
C ASP A 121 -10.30 14.96 -2.15
N LEU A 122 -10.51 14.07 -3.10
CA LEU A 122 -9.87 14.11 -4.40
C LEU A 122 -10.84 14.71 -5.39
N LYS A 123 -10.54 15.91 -5.91
CA LYS A 123 -11.29 16.51 -6.99
C LYS A 123 -10.41 16.65 -8.21
N VAL A 124 -10.85 16.08 -9.32
CA VAL A 124 -10.17 16.12 -10.61
C VAL A 124 -11.07 16.77 -11.64
N LYS A 125 -10.51 17.64 -12.49
CA LYS A 125 -11.23 18.36 -13.53
C LYS A 125 -10.71 17.95 -14.90
N ASN A 126 -11.61 17.79 -15.84
CA ASN A 126 -11.27 17.60 -17.25
C ASN A 126 -10.75 18.92 -17.86
N PRO A 127 -9.44 19.05 -18.13
CA PRO A 127 -8.90 20.26 -18.75
C PRO A 127 -8.97 20.24 -20.29
N TYR A 128 -9.37 19.10 -20.88
CA TYR A 128 -9.44 18.94 -22.33
C TYR A 128 -10.70 19.60 -22.90
N ASP A 129 -10.67 19.92 -24.19
CA ASP A 129 -11.81 20.43 -24.96
C ASP A 129 -12.77 19.32 -25.43
N THR A 130 -12.48 18.06 -25.06
CA THR A 130 -13.27 16.86 -25.39
C THR A 130 -13.64 16.10 -24.14
N PRO A 131 -14.75 15.34 -24.14
CA PRO A 131 -15.12 14.53 -23.00
C PRO A 131 -14.11 13.40 -22.74
N ILE A 132 -13.98 13.03 -21.46
CA ILE A 132 -13.20 11.89 -20.98
C ILE A 132 -14.12 10.88 -20.26
N TYR A 133 -13.68 9.63 -20.21
CA TYR A 133 -14.37 8.54 -19.53
C TYR A 133 -13.46 7.92 -18.48
N VAL A 134 -13.99 7.68 -17.29
CA VAL A 134 -13.27 7.08 -16.17
C VAL A 134 -13.73 5.63 -16.00
N GLU A 135 -12.83 4.68 -16.21
CA GLU A 135 -13.01 3.26 -15.90
C GLU A 135 -12.33 2.94 -14.58
N GLY A 136 -13.03 2.22 -13.69
CA GLY A 136 -12.48 1.76 -12.41
C GLY A 136 -12.94 0.35 -12.07
N TYR A 137 -12.00 -0.55 -11.75
CA TYR A 137 -12.32 -1.94 -11.40
C TYR A 137 -11.28 -2.59 -10.50
N THR A 138 -11.66 -3.73 -9.91
CA THR A 138 -10.75 -4.61 -9.17
C THR A 138 -10.66 -5.97 -9.86
N LYS A 139 -9.43 -6.50 -10.00
CA LYS A 139 -9.17 -7.84 -10.54
C LYS A 139 -7.94 -8.45 -9.87
N GLY A 140 -8.06 -9.67 -9.35
CA GLY A 140 -6.91 -10.39 -8.78
C GLY A 140 -6.18 -9.63 -7.66
N LYS A 141 -6.92 -8.97 -6.75
CA LYS A 141 -6.33 -8.13 -5.68
C LYS A 141 -5.56 -6.90 -6.20
N THR A 142 -5.87 -6.45 -7.39
CA THR A 142 -5.39 -5.21 -7.98
C THR A 142 -6.57 -4.29 -8.25
N LEU A 143 -6.45 -3.04 -7.84
CA LEU A 143 -7.36 -1.95 -8.16
C LEU A 143 -6.75 -1.15 -9.31
N THR A 144 -7.52 -0.89 -10.35
CA THR A 144 -7.07 -0.14 -11.53
C THR A 144 -8.07 0.96 -11.87
N PHE A 145 -7.55 2.13 -12.22
CA PHE A 145 -8.27 3.18 -12.91
C PHE A 145 -7.59 3.48 -14.25
N THR A 146 -8.43 3.65 -15.28
CA THR A 146 -8.00 4.06 -16.62
C THR A 146 -8.88 5.23 -17.06
N ILE A 147 -8.25 6.26 -17.60
CA ILE A 147 -8.91 7.45 -18.13
C ILE A 147 -8.76 7.42 -19.64
N TYR A 148 -9.89 7.42 -20.32
CA TYR A 148 -9.98 7.41 -21.77
C TYR A 148 -10.42 8.78 -22.28
N GLY A 149 -9.96 9.16 -23.47
CA GLY A 149 -10.34 10.40 -24.12
C GLY A 149 -9.89 10.44 -25.57
N LYS A 150 -9.55 11.63 -26.04
CA LYS A 150 -8.87 11.86 -27.31
C LYS A 150 -7.43 12.25 -27.04
N GLU A 151 -6.49 11.39 -27.44
CA GLU A 151 -5.06 11.69 -27.29
C GLU A 151 -4.64 12.80 -28.28
N THR A 152 -4.05 13.86 -27.73
CA THR A 152 -3.55 15.00 -28.49
C THR A 152 -2.07 15.28 -28.23
N ARG A 153 -1.47 14.55 -27.27
CA ARG A 153 -0.06 14.69 -26.92
C ARG A 153 0.82 13.99 -27.95
N PRO A 154 2.03 14.51 -28.24
CA PRO A 154 2.95 13.87 -29.17
C PRO A 154 3.29 12.44 -28.73
N SER A 155 3.36 11.50 -29.67
CA SER A 155 3.60 10.06 -29.40
C SER A 155 4.97 9.77 -28.78
N ASN A 156 5.96 10.64 -28.96
CA ASN A 156 7.30 10.54 -28.37
C ASN A 156 7.40 11.24 -26.99
N ARG A 157 6.28 11.74 -26.46
CA ARG A 157 6.19 12.40 -25.15
C ARG A 157 5.75 11.37 -24.10
N THR A 158 6.51 11.25 -23.03
CA THR A 158 6.22 10.36 -21.90
C THR A 158 6.30 11.10 -20.58
N LEU A 159 5.60 10.57 -19.58
CA LEU A 159 5.56 11.12 -18.23
C LEU A 159 6.18 10.15 -17.23
N ALA A 160 6.91 10.68 -16.26
CA ALA A 160 7.29 9.97 -15.05
C ALA A 160 6.96 10.82 -13.83
N PHE A 161 6.69 10.15 -12.69
CA PHE A 161 6.46 10.81 -11.42
C PHE A 161 7.50 10.34 -10.42
N GLU A 162 8.31 11.30 -9.95
CA GLU A 162 9.44 11.06 -9.05
C GLU A 162 9.08 11.49 -7.63
N SER A 163 8.99 10.52 -6.73
CA SER A 163 8.85 10.76 -5.29
C SER A 163 10.23 10.83 -4.64
N GLU A 164 10.51 11.95 -3.99
CA GLU A 164 11.77 12.22 -3.28
C GLU A 164 11.51 12.34 -1.78
N THR A 165 12.15 11.48 -0.97
CA THR A 165 12.11 11.61 0.50
C THR A 165 13.20 12.55 0.96
N LEU A 166 12.82 13.65 1.61
CA LEU A 166 13.74 14.69 2.06
C LEU A 166 14.30 14.40 3.45
N SER A 167 13.49 13.86 4.34
CA SER A 167 13.88 13.53 5.71
C SER A 167 12.96 12.49 6.30
N THR A 168 13.44 11.78 7.31
CA THR A 168 12.66 10.81 8.09
C THR A 168 12.72 11.15 9.58
N THR A 169 11.63 10.84 10.30
CA THR A 169 11.52 10.97 11.76
C THR A 169 11.20 9.58 12.31
N PRO A 170 12.09 8.97 13.10
CA PRO A 170 11.87 7.64 13.66
C PRO A 170 10.57 7.57 14.49
N SER A 171 9.94 6.40 14.51
CA SER A 171 8.80 6.12 15.38
C SER A 171 9.23 6.22 16.85
N PRO A 172 8.63 7.11 17.68
CA PRO A 172 8.91 7.16 19.10
C PRO A 172 8.44 5.87 19.80
N THR A 173 9.13 5.46 20.85
CA THR A 173 8.72 4.34 21.70
C THR A 173 7.94 4.86 22.90
N GLN A 174 6.83 4.19 23.22
CA GLN A 174 6.07 4.39 24.47
C GLN A 174 6.00 3.06 25.21
N GLU A 175 6.30 3.08 26.51
CA GLU A 175 6.15 1.92 27.40
C GLU A 175 5.01 2.14 28.38
N ILE A 176 4.17 1.12 28.54
CA ILE A 176 3.04 1.09 29.47
C ILE A 176 3.32 -0.03 30.48
N GLN A 177 3.36 0.31 31.76
CA GLN A 177 3.57 -0.66 32.80
C GLN A 177 2.37 -1.60 32.90
N ASP A 178 2.63 -2.89 33.04
CA ASP A 178 1.60 -3.92 33.06
C ASP A 178 1.85 -4.96 34.15
N PRO A 179 1.08 -4.89 35.26
CA PRO A 179 1.24 -5.84 36.37
C PRO A 179 0.75 -7.27 36.03
N SER A 180 0.02 -7.45 34.94
CA SER A 180 -0.41 -8.78 34.49
C SER A 180 0.68 -9.56 33.75
N LEU A 181 1.77 -8.91 33.36
CA LEU A 181 2.92 -9.54 32.73
C LEU A 181 4.04 -9.75 33.75
N PRO A 182 4.77 -10.87 33.68
CA PRO A 182 5.95 -11.09 34.51
C PRO A 182 6.96 -9.95 34.40
N ALA A 183 7.64 -9.62 35.51
CA ALA A 183 8.64 -8.55 35.55
C ALA A 183 9.66 -8.70 34.42
N GLY A 184 9.94 -7.60 33.70
CA GLY A 184 10.86 -7.55 32.59
C GLY A 184 10.36 -8.09 31.25
N LYS A 185 9.19 -8.72 31.20
CA LYS A 185 8.58 -9.16 29.94
C LYS A 185 8.11 -7.93 29.14
N ARG A 186 8.53 -7.84 27.89
CA ARG A 186 8.19 -6.74 26.99
C ARG A 186 7.37 -7.25 25.81
N VAL A 187 6.16 -6.74 25.64
CA VAL A 187 5.23 -7.16 24.57
C VAL A 187 4.87 -5.94 23.73
N LYS A 188 5.16 -6.01 22.42
CA LYS A 188 4.73 -4.95 21.50
C LYS A 188 3.23 -5.09 21.23
N VAL A 189 2.45 -4.05 21.51
CA VAL A 189 0.99 -4.01 21.36
C VAL A 189 0.56 -3.14 20.21
N GLU A 190 1.39 -2.15 19.81
CA GLU A 190 1.13 -1.30 18.66
C GLU A 190 2.43 -1.04 17.90
N SER A 191 2.39 -1.16 16.58
CA SER A 191 3.52 -0.79 15.72
C SER A 191 3.35 0.64 15.26
N GLY A 192 4.34 1.48 15.56
CA GLY A 192 4.37 2.85 15.10
C GLY A 192 4.87 2.98 13.66
N HIS A 193 4.72 4.17 13.12
CA HIS A 193 5.16 4.53 11.77
C HIS A 193 6.26 5.58 11.84
N THR A 194 7.24 5.45 10.95
CA THR A 194 8.24 6.48 10.70
C THR A 194 7.57 7.66 10.01
N GLY A 195 7.74 8.86 10.54
CA GLY A 195 7.37 10.09 9.87
C GLY A 195 8.36 10.43 8.76
N LEU A 196 7.91 11.18 7.77
CA LEU A 196 8.79 11.64 6.70
C LEU A 196 8.27 12.93 6.06
N LYS A 197 9.18 13.66 5.39
CA LYS A 197 8.85 14.74 4.46
C LYS A 197 9.25 14.30 3.05
N SER A 198 8.38 14.57 2.09
CA SER A 198 8.61 14.18 0.69
C SER A 198 8.10 15.22 -0.30
N LYS A 199 8.60 15.11 -1.52
CA LYS A 199 8.16 15.87 -2.68
C LYS A 199 7.81 14.93 -3.81
N LEU A 200 6.84 15.32 -4.64
CA LEU A 200 6.52 14.66 -5.90
C LEU A 200 6.77 15.60 -7.05
N TYR A 201 7.52 15.13 -8.02
CA TYR A 201 7.79 15.86 -9.26
C TYR A 201 7.15 15.15 -10.45
N LYS A 202 6.56 15.94 -11.35
CA LYS A 202 6.20 15.53 -12.71
C LYS A 202 7.40 15.76 -13.62
N CYS A 203 7.84 14.70 -14.30
CA CYS A 203 8.91 14.74 -15.27
C CYS A 203 8.33 14.48 -16.67
N VAL A 204 8.55 15.40 -17.60
CA VAL A 204 8.14 15.30 -19.00
C VAL A 204 9.36 14.99 -19.84
N TYR A 205 9.28 13.88 -20.59
CA TYR A 205 10.32 13.48 -21.54
C TYR A 205 9.80 13.58 -22.96
N VAL A 206 10.65 14.02 -23.89
CA VAL A 206 10.38 14.02 -25.33
C VAL A 206 11.55 13.35 -26.04
N GLY A 207 11.28 12.29 -26.79
CA GLY A 207 12.32 11.50 -27.42
C GLY A 207 13.31 10.88 -26.41
N GLY A 208 12.84 10.58 -25.18
CA GLY A 208 13.65 10.02 -24.10
C GLY A 208 14.48 11.05 -23.32
N GLN A 209 14.46 12.33 -23.68
CA GLN A 209 15.18 13.40 -22.99
C GLN A 209 14.25 14.17 -22.05
N LEU A 210 14.70 14.42 -20.82
CA LEU A 210 13.98 15.24 -19.85
C LEU A 210 13.87 16.68 -20.34
N GLN A 211 12.63 17.16 -20.52
CA GLN A 211 12.32 18.54 -20.93
C GLN A 211 11.86 19.40 -19.76
N GLU A 212 11.13 18.81 -18.83
CA GLU A 212 10.53 19.54 -17.72
C GLU A 212 10.51 18.67 -16.46
N ARG A 213 10.80 19.28 -15.32
CA ARG A 213 10.65 18.68 -13.99
C ARG A 213 9.95 19.68 -13.07
N THR A 214 8.67 19.46 -12.83
CA THR A 214 7.79 20.37 -12.07
C THR A 214 7.41 19.78 -10.73
N LEU A 215 7.54 20.56 -9.65
CA LEU A 215 7.07 20.17 -8.32
C LEU A 215 5.54 20.17 -8.28
N LEU A 216 4.95 19.02 -7.94
CA LEU A 216 3.50 18.86 -7.76
C LEU A 216 3.09 18.94 -6.28
N ASN A 217 3.76 18.17 -5.42
CA ASN A 217 3.42 18.04 -4.01
C ASN A 217 4.65 18.24 -3.12
N SER A 218 4.39 18.78 -1.92
CA SER A 218 5.36 18.82 -0.81
C SER A 218 4.61 18.43 0.45
N ASP A 219 4.82 17.21 0.94
CA ASP A 219 4.00 16.58 1.98
C ASP A 219 4.82 16.24 3.22
N THR A 220 4.10 16.24 4.35
CA THR A 220 4.62 15.79 5.64
C THR A 220 3.75 14.66 6.17
N TYR A 221 4.38 13.58 6.58
CA TYR A 221 3.74 12.42 7.22
C TYR A 221 4.24 12.33 8.65
N ASN A 222 3.31 12.23 9.60
CA ASN A 222 3.62 12.18 11.00
C ASN A 222 4.17 10.83 11.41
N ALA A 223 5.13 10.83 12.34
CA ALA A 223 5.50 9.62 13.05
C ALA A 223 4.40 9.23 14.04
N SER A 224 4.12 7.95 14.19
CA SER A 224 3.30 7.42 15.28
C SER A 224 4.11 6.53 16.22
N LYS A 225 3.62 6.37 17.47
CA LYS A 225 4.37 5.67 18.51
C LYS A 225 4.32 4.15 18.32
N THR A 226 5.45 3.48 18.56
CA THR A 226 5.47 2.05 18.85
C THR A 226 5.21 1.85 20.33
N VAL A 227 4.16 1.11 20.70
CA VAL A 227 3.75 0.92 22.10
C VAL A 227 4.11 -0.48 22.55
N TYR A 228 4.76 -0.54 23.72
CA TYR A 228 5.08 -1.78 24.43
C TYR A 228 4.39 -1.81 25.79
N ARG A 229 3.89 -3.00 26.19
CA ARG A 229 3.55 -3.31 27.57
C ARG A 229 4.77 -3.93 28.22
N VAL A 230 5.17 -3.39 29.38
CA VAL A 230 6.35 -3.86 30.13
C VAL A 230 5.86 -4.43 31.47
N GLY A 231 6.17 -5.69 31.68
CA GLY A 231 5.75 -6.43 32.85
C GLY A 231 6.36 -5.87 34.15
N THR A 232 5.50 -5.70 35.16
CA THR A 232 5.85 -5.32 36.54
C THR A 232 5.34 -6.32 37.56
N GLY A 233 4.65 -7.38 37.09
CA GLY A 233 4.15 -8.45 37.94
C GLY A 233 5.26 -9.32 38.52
N VAL A 234 4.88 -10.32 39.36
CA VAL A 234 5.82 -11.28 39.91
C VAL A 234 6.50 -12.02 38.76
N ALA A 235 7.83 -12.15 38.81
CA ALA A 235 8.57 -12.93 37.82
C ALA A 235 7.99 -14.36 37.77
N ALA A 236 7.73 -14.88 36.56
CA ALA A 236 7.37 -16.28 36.43
C ALA A 236 8.46 -17.14 37.15
N PRO A 237 8.09 -18.15 37.95
CA PRO A 237 9.06 -19.08 38.51
C PRO A 237 9.94 -19.55 37.34
N ALA A 238 11.28 -19.49 37.51
CA ALA A 238 12.19 -20.08 36.56
C ALA A 238 11.75 -21.54 36.37
N GLU A 239 11.42 -21.92 35.13
CA GLU A 239 11.19 -23.32 34.80
C GLU A 239 12.46 -24.07 35.22
N THR A 240 12.42 -24.77 36.34
CA THR A 240 13.43 -25.73 36.70
C THR A 240 13.31 -26.85 35.67
N THR A 241 14.18 -26.85 34.69
CA THR A 241 14.37 -28.02 33.85
C THR A 241 14.54 -29.20 34.78
N PRO A 242 13.72 -30.26 34.67
CA PRO A 242 13.93 -31.46 35.45
C PRO A 242 15.33 -31.98 35.13
N VAL A 243 16.19 -32.01 36.13
CA VAL A 243 17.46 -32.72 36.02
C VAL A 243 17.06 -34.19 35.81
N ALA A 244 17.27 -34.69 34.61
CA ALA A 244 17.12 -36.12 34.34
C ALA A 244 17.99 -36.94 35.34
N PRO A 245 17.47 -37.97 35.93
CA PRO A 245 18.28 -38.84 36.80
C PRO A 245 19.44 -39.41 35.98
N ALA A 246 20.66 -39.30 36.53
CA ALA A 246 21.85 -39.90 35.94
C ALA A 246 21.61 -41.39 35.75
N ALA A 247 21.69 -41.88 34.53
CA ALA A 247 21.70 -43.30 34.21
C ALA A 247 23.00 -43.93 34.74
N PRO A 248 22.95 -45.17 35.21
CA PRO A 248 24.16 -45.89 35.69
C PRO A 248 25.10 -46.17 34.52
N ALA A 249 26.39 -46.03 34.79
CA ALA A 249 27.46 -46.36 33.87
C ALA A 249 27.38 -47.85 33.47
N GLU A 250 27.19 -48.11 32.19
CA GLU A 250 27.38 -49.45 31.60
C GLU A 250 28.69 -49.49 30.82
N THR A 251 29.35 -50.59 31.04
CA THR A 251 30.70 -51.00 30.71
C THR A 251 30.92 -51.12 29.19
N GLU A 252 32.08 -50.71 28.78
CA GLU A 252 32.72 -50.85 27.49
C GLU A 252 32.67 -52.26 26.92
N ALA A 253 32.19 -52.39 25.67
CA ALA A 253 32.48 -53.59 24.86
C ALA A 253 32.70 -53.14 23.39
N ALA A 254 33.79 -53.64 22.89
CA ALA A 254 34.48 -53.29 21.64
C ALA A 254 33.66 -53.43 20.34
N ALA A 255 34.14 -52.67 19.34
CA ALA A 255 33.72 -52.64 17.95
C ALA A 255 33.82 -54.00 17.23
N PRO A 256 33.17 -54.15 16.07
CA PRO A 256 33.97 -54.23 14.86
C PRO A 256 33.47 -53.34 13.71
N ALA A 257 34.43 -53.12 12.80
CA ALA A 257 34.46 -52.24 11.68
C ALA A 257 33.63 -52.70 10.48
N GLU A 258 33.47 -51.72 9.58
CA GLU A 258 33.40 -51.84 8.12
C GLU A 258 32.02 -52.14 7.48
N THR A 259 31.50 -51.20 6.71
CA THR A 259 31.58 -51.26 5.23
C THR A 259 31.02 -49.97 4.58
N ALA A 260 31.83 -49.40 3.74
CA ALA A 260 31.46 -48.29 2.82
C ALA A 260 30.75 -48.85 1.57
N ALA A 261 29.82 -48.08 1.00
CA ALA A 261 29.54 -47.92 -0.43
C ALA A 261 28.15 -47.34 -0.71
N PRO A 262 27.89 -46.81 -1.90
CA PRO A 262 28.58 -45.77 -2.65
C PRO A 262 27.62 -44.62 -3.05
N GLU A 263 28.21 -43.50 -3.49
CA GLU A 263 27.55 -42.37 -4.15
C GLU A 263 26.76 -42.78 -5.41
N THR A 264 25.55 -42.20 -5.53
CA THR A 264 24.84 -42.22 -6.83
C THR A 264 24.64 -40.78 -7.29
N GLN A 265 25.32 -40.45 -8.38
CA GLN A 265 25.19 -39.21 -9.13
C GLN A 265 23.83 -39.14 -9.81
N ALA A 266 23.21 -37.95 -9.80
CA ALA A 266 22.05 -37.59 -10.59
C ALA A 266 22.51 -37.11 -11.99
N PRO A 267 21.78 -37.39 -13.08
CA PRO A 267 22.14 -36.97 -14.40
C PRO A 267 21.68 -35.53 -14.72
N GLU A 268 22.63 -34.85 -15.34
CA GLU A 268 22.50 -33.57 -16.02
C GLU A 268 21.61 -33.73 -17.27
N THR A 269 20.57 -32.92 -17.42
CA THR A 269 19.77 -32.86 -18.67
C THR A 269 20.06 -31.56 -19.40
N ALA A 270 20.59 -31.70 -20.57
CA ALA A 270 20.95 -30.68 -21.54
C ALA A 270 19.71 -29.99 -22.16
N ALA A 271 19.88 -28.69 -22.47
CA ALA A 271 18.96 -27.89 -23.26
C ALA A 271 19.02 -28.28 -24.76
N PRO A 272 17.94 -28.15 -25.52
CA PRO A 272 18.04 -28.24 -26.96
C PRO A 272 18.26 -26.86 -27.60
N GLU A 273 19.21 -26.85 -28.52
CA GLU A 273 19.57 -25.78 -29.44
C GLU A 273 18.46 -25.56 -30.48
N THR A 274 18.34 -24.29 -30.89
CA THR A 274 17.50 -23.81 -31.99
C THR A 274 18.11 -24.15 -33.36
N ALA A 275 17.26 -24.52 -34.32
CA ALA A 275 17.53 -24.30 -35.74
C ALA A 275 16.22 -24.24 -36.54
N GLY A 276 16.10 -23.24 -37.40
CA GLY A 276 15.11 -23.12 -38.47
C GLY A 276 14.41 -21.77 -38.49
#